data_c53bd611e850aaa1556d368d40945efe
#
_entry.id   c53bd611e850aaa1556d368d40945efe
#
_cell.length_a   1.000
_cell.length_b   1.000
_cell.length_c   1.000
_cell.angle_alpha   90.00
_cell.angle_beta   90.00
_cell.angle_gamma   90.00
#
_symmetry.space_group_name_H-M   'P 1'
#
loop_
_entity.id
_entity.type
_entity.pdbx_description
1 polymer ?
#
loop_
_entity_poly.entity_id
_entity_poly.type
_entity_poly.pdbx_seq_one_letter_code
_entity_poly.pdbx_strand_id
1 'polypeptide(L)'
;MVAAVRPAGKPEGTWALPKGLIDDGEKAAATAVREVAEETGVEGRIVEKLGDVRYVYTWAGERVFKVVSFFLLRAGRGRIGDLPPAHAHEVAEARWLPLADAPRLLAYKGEREMAQKALERLTGS
;
A
#
# COMPACT_ATOMS: atom_id res chain seq x y z
N MET A 1 -13.20 -0.28 5.12
CA MET A 1 -11.90 -0.75 5.65
C MET A 1 -10.83 -0.68 4.57
N VAL A 2 -9.62 -0.39 4.95
CA VAL A 2 -8.47 -0.36 4.04
C VAL A 2 -7.38 -1.29 4.57
N ALA A 3 -6.72 -2.01 3.67
CA ALA A 3 -5.62 -2.88 4.02
C ALA A 3 -4.36 -2.03 4.26
N ALA A 4 -3.74 -2.22 5.41
CA ALA A 4 -2.52 -1.52 5.79
C ALA A 4 -1.49 -2.51 6.32
N VAL A 5 -0.23 -2.16 6.21
CA VAL A 5 0.87 -3.01 6.64
C VAL A 5 1.81 -2.25 7.57
N ARG A 6 2.44 -2.99 8.48
CA ARG A 6 3.61 -2.52 9.21
C ARG A 6 4.81 -3.23 8.62
N PRO A 7 5.67 -2.51 7.90
CA PRO A 7 6.86 -3.13 7.31
C PRO A 7 7.77 -3.73 8.37
N ALA A 8 8.47 -4.79 8.01
CA ALA A 8 9.45 -5.42 8.90
C ALA A 8 10.48 -4.39 9.37
N GLY A 9 10.84 -4.44 10.65
CA GLY A 9 11.79 -3.51 11.25
C GLY A 9 11.22 -2.18 11.71
N LYS A 10 9.95 -1.89 11.44
CA LYS A 10 9.31 -0.65 11.89
C LYS A 10 8.60 -0.86 13.23
N PRO A 11 8.55 0.18 14.09
CA PRO A 11 7.88 0.06 15.39
C PRO A 11 6.38 -0.15 15.26
N GLU A 12 5.79 -0.70 16.30
CA GLU A 12 4.35 -0.84 16.42
C GLU A 12 3.65 0.49 16.15
N GLY A 13 2.52 0.45 15.44
CA GLY A 13 1.77 1.65 15.08
C GLY A 13 2.25 2.35 13.83
N THR A 14 3.33 1.90 13.19
CA THR A 14 3.79 2.44 11.90
C THR A 14 3.02 1.78 10.78
N TRP A 15 1.99 2.44 10.28
CA TRP A 15 1.15 1.90 9.21
C TRP A 15 1.51 2.51 7.87
N ALA A 16 1.52 1.66 6.84
CA ALA A 16 1.79 2.05 5.46
C ALA A 16 0.80 1.37 4.54
N LEU A 17 0.61 1.94 3.34
CA LEU A 17 -0.14 1.27 2.29
C LEU A 17 0.76 0.22 1.62
N PRO A 18 0.18 -0.94 1.21
CA PRO A 18 0.94 -1.92 0.44
C PRO A 18 1.45 -1.30 -0.85
N LYS A 19 2.71 -1.55 -1.18
CA LYS A 19 3.35 -1.01 -2.39
C LYS A 19 4.65 -1.71 -2.67
N GLY A 20 5.15 -1.57 -3.87
CA GLY A 20 6.45 -2.09 -4.25
C GLY A 20 6.87 -1.60 -5.63
N LEU A 21 8.02 -2.07 -6.08
CA LEU A 21 8.60 -1.68 -7.35
C LEU A 21 7.93 -2.43 -8.50
N ILE A 22 7.84 -1.73 -9.64
CA ILE A 22 7.37 -2.33 -10.89
C ILE A 22 8.44 -3.31 -11.39
N ASP A 23 8.03 -4.56 -11.66
CA ASP A 23 8.91 -5.54 -12.29
C ASP A 23 9.01 -5.28 -13.79
N ASP A 24 10.08 -5.80 -14.43
CA ASP A 24 10.28 -5.63 -15.85
C ASP A 24 9.06 -6.08 -16.66
N GLY A 25 8.58 -5.18 -17.52
CA GLY A 25 7.43 -5.44 -18.36
C GLY A 25 6.07 -5.36 -17.66
N GLU A 26 6.06 -5.08 -16.37
CA GLU A 26 4.84 -4.98 -15.58
C GLU A 26 4.26 -3.56 -15.67
N LYS A 27 2.93 -3.47 -15.77
CA LYS A 27 2.24 -2.18 -15.70
C LYS A 27 1.99 -1.81 -14.24
N ALA A 28 1.91 -0.50 -13.96
CA ALA A 28 1.69 -0.01 -12.59
C ALA A 28 0.45 -0.60 -11.92
N ALA A 29 -0.65 -0.78 -12.66
CA ALA A 29 -1.86 -1.39 -12.11
C ALA A 29 -1.64 -2.85 -11.70
N ALA A 30 -0.90 -3.62 -12.52
CA ALA A 30 -0.56 -5.00 -12.21
C ALA A 30 0.36 -5.07 -11.00
N THR A 31 1.30 -4.13 -10.87
CA THR A 31 2.16 -4.01 -9.69
C THR A 31 1.32 -3.82 -8.43
N ALA A 32 0.33 -2.93 -8.47
CA ALA A 32 -0.54 -2.66 -7.33
C ALA A 32 -1.26 -3.95 -6.88
N VAL A 33 -1.83 -4.69 -7.81
CA VAL A 33 -2.52 -5.96 -7.52
C VAL A 33 -1.55 -6.98 -6.91
N ARG A 34 -0.39 -7.13 -7.51
CA ARG A 34 0.63 -8.08 -7.05
C ARG A 34 1.12 -7.74 -5.64
N GLU A 35 1.48 -6.48 -5.41
CA GLU A 35 2.03 -6.05 -4.11
C GLU A 35 1.00 -6.16 -2.99
N VAL A 36 -0.27 -5.86 -3.26
CA VAL A 36 -1.34 -6.03 -2.26
C VAL A 36 -1.43 -7.51 -1.88
N ALA A 37 -1.40 -8.43 -2.84
CA ALA A 37 -1.45 -9.86 -2.57
C ALA A 37 -0.23 -10.34 -1.78
N GLU A 38 0.97 -9.89 -2.16
CA GLU A 38 2.22 -10.28 -1.51
C GLU A 38 2.34 -9.75 -0.08
N GLU A 39 1.88 -8.54 0.17
CA GLU A 39 2.05 -7.89 1.47
C GLU A 39 0.87 -8.06 2.41
N THR A 40 -0.31 -8.40 1.91
CA THR A 40 -1.51 -8.53 2.75
C THR A 40 -2.20 -9.88 2.69
N GLY A 41 -1.97 -10.66 1.65
CA GLY A 41 -2.68 -11.91 1.40
C GLY A 41 -4.04 -11.72 0.72
N VAL A 42 -4.39 -10.49 0.35
CA VAL A 42 -5.69 -10.19 -0.26
C VAL A 42 -5.55 -9.98 -1.76
N GLU A 43 -6.41 -10.62 -2.53
CA GLU A 43 -6.51 -10.39 -3.98
C GLU A 43 -7.46 -9.21 -4.22
N GLY A 44 -6.97 -8.18 -4.90
CA GLY A 44 -7.78 -7.01 -5.21
C GLY A 44 -8.00 -6.86 -6.71
N ARG A 45 -9.02 -6.09 -7.06
CA ARG A 45 -9.30 -5.68 -8.45
C ARG A 45 -9.23 -4.18 -8.57
N ILE A 46 -8.60 -3.69 -9.63
CA ILE A 46 -8.45 -2.26 -9.89
C ILE A 46 -9.82 -1.62 -10.13
N VAL A 47 -10.08 -0.53 -9.42
CA VAL A 47 -11.25 0.33 -9.66
C VAL A 47 -10.81 1.58 -10.43
N GLU A 48 -9.81 2.31 -9.90
CA GLU A 48 -9.29 3.51 -10.56
C GLU A 48 -7.93 3.90 -9.98
N LYS A 49 -7.20 4.72 -10.70
CA LYS A 49 -5.94 5.29 -10.23
C LYS A 49 -6.24 6.46 -9.29
N LEU A 50 -5.57 6.51 -8.14
CA LEU A 50 -5.69 7.60 -7.18
C LEU A 50 -4.65 8.70 -7.41
N GLY A 51 -3.43 8.33 -7.72
CA GLY A 51 -2.35 9.29 -7.93
C GLY A 51 -0.98 8.67 -7.72
N ASP A 52 0.03 9.53 -7.79
CA ASP A 52 1.42 9.13 -7.61
C ASP A 52 1.99 9.74 -6.34
N VAL A 53 2.83 8.98 -5.66
CA VAL A 53 3.55 9.47 -4.47
C VAL A 53 5.04 9.36 -4.74
N ARG A 54 5.76 10.44 -4.44
CA ARG A 54 7.21 10.48 -4.56
C ARG A 54 7.85 10.21 -3.22
N TYR A 55 8.75 9.26 -3.20
CA TYR A 55 9.56 8.94 -2.03
C TYR A 55 11.01 9.35 -2.29
N VAL A 56 11.62 10.00 -1.32
CA VAL A 56 13.02 10.41 -1.37
C VAL A 56 13.71 9.83 -0.14
N TYR A 57 14.80 9.12 -0.35
CA TYR A 57 15.55 8.54 0.76
C TYR A 57 17.04 8.49 0.42
N THR A 58 17.87 8.27 1.42
CA THR A 58 19.32 8.14 1.24
C THR A 58 19.69 6.67 1.29
N TRP A 59 20.44 6.23 0.27
CA TRP A 59 20.98 4.87 0.21
C TRP A 59 22.43 4.95 -0.23
N ALA A 60 23.33 4.31 0.54
CA ALA A 60 24.78 4.28 0.25
C ALA A 60 25.37 5.68 0.01
N GLY A 61 24.91 6.69 0.77
CA GLY A 61 25.37 8.07 0.64
C GLY A 61 24.75 8.88 -0.48
N GLU A 62 23.86 8.28 -1.27
CA GLU A 62 23.20 8.95 -2.40
C GLU A 62 21.72 9.15 -2.14
N ARG A 63 21.16 10.23 -2.70
CA ARG A 63 19.73 10.47 -2.68
C ARG A 63 19.07 9.63 -3.76
N VAL A 64 18.06 8.86 -3.36
CA VAL A 64 17.30 8.02 -4.27
C VAL A 64 15.87 8.55 -4.34
N PHE A 65 15.35 8.62 -5.57
CA PHE A 65 13.98 9.04 -5.85
C PHE A 65 13.18 7.85 -6.36
N LYS A 66 11.97 7.71 -5.86
CA LYS A 66 11.07 6.63 -6.25
C LYS A 66 9.66 7.18 -6.38
N VAL A 67 8.98 6.86 -7.47
CA VAL A 67 7.58 7.22 -7.68
C VAL A 67 6.75 5.95 -7.67
N VAL A 68 5.69 5.94 -6.87
CA VAL A 68 4.74 4.84 -6.79
C VAL A 68 3.37 5.32 -7.20
N SER A 69 2.75 4.64 -8.16
CA SER A 69 1.37 4.88 -8.55
C SER A 69 0.44 4.09 -7.63
N PHE A 70 -0.49 4.80 -7.00
CA PHE A 70 -1.49 4.19 -6.13
C PHE A 70 -2.83 4.08 -6.83
N PHE A 71 -3.50 2.97 -6.57
CA PHE A 71 -4.79 2.65 -7.16
C PHE A 71 -5.79 2.30 -6.07
N LEU A 72 -7.05 2.61 -6.33
CA LEU A 72 -8.15 2.12 -5.51
C LEU A 72 -8.48 0.71 -6.00
N LEU A 73 -8.42 -0.27 -5.11
CA LEU A 73 -8.75 -1.65 -5.39
C LEU A 73 -9.95 -2.08 -4.56
N ARG A 74 -10.77 -2.95 -5.15
CA ARG A 74 -11.83 -3.63 -4.41
C ARG A 74 -11.29 -4.97 -3.95
N ALA A 75 -11.41 -5.25 -2.65
CA ALA A 75 -10.98 -6.52 -2.08
C ALA A 75 -11.84 -7.68 -2.60
N GLY A 76 -11.20 -8.75 -3.00
CA GLY A 76 -11.83 -9.99 -3.44
C GLY A 76 -11.47 -11.13 -2.51
N ARG A 77 -10.81 -12.15 -3.02
CA ARG A 77 -10.42 -13.35 -2.28
C ARG A 77 -9.24 -13.08 -1.34
N GLY A 78 -9.03 -14.02 -0.44
CA GLY A 78 -7.90 -14.00 0.46
C GLY A 78 -8.26 -13.46 1.84
N ARG A 79 -7.36 -13.72 2.78
CA ARG A 79 -7.52 -13.33 4.18
C ARG A 79 -6.35 -12.44 4.57
N ILE A 80 -6.64 -11.28 5.09
CA ILE A 80 -5.59 -10.35 5.50
C ILE A 80 -4.69 -10.99 6.56
N GLY A 81 -3.39 -10.83 6.38
CA GLY A 81 -2.38 -11.44 7.24
C GLY A 81 -1.89 -12.80 6.76
N ASP A 82 -2.56 -13.40 5.76
CA ASP A 82 -2.19 -14.70 5.22
C ASP A 82 -1.26 -14.53 4.01
N LEU A 83 -0.04 -14.09 4.30
CA LEU A 83 0.94 -13.74 3.26
C LEU A 83 1.55 -14.97 2.61
N PRO A 84 1.87 -14.90 1.30
CA PRO A 84 2.68 -15.94 0.65
C PRO A 84 4.01 -16.11 1.40
N PRO A 85 4.45 -17.35 1.66
CA PRO A 85 5.67 -17.60 2.47
C PRO A 85 6.91 -16.86 1.97
N ALA A 86 7.05 -16.68 0.66
CA ALA A 86 8.19 -15.99 0.07
C ALA A 86 8.29 -14.51 0.49
N HIS A 87 7.19 -13.90 0.89
CA HIS A 87 7.10 -12.47 1.23
C HIS A 87 6.79 -12.20 2.70
N ALA A 88 6.54 -13.24 3.50
CA ALA A 88 6.13 -13.09 4.89
C ALA A 88 7.15 -12.34 5.74
N HIS A 89 8.44 -12.40 5.39
CA HIS A 89 9.50 -11.72 6.12
C HIS A 89 9.56 -10.20 5.88
N GLU A 90 8.89 -9.71 4.84
CA GLU A 90 8.90 -8.30 4.46
C GLU A 90 7.91 -7.46 5.27
N VAL A 91 6.92 -8.12 5.86
CA VAL A 91 5.80 -7.46 6.55
C VAL A 91 5.66 -8.03 7.95
N ALA A 92 5.75 -7.17 8.96
CA ALA A 92 5.57 -7.59 10.35
C ALA A 92 4.10 -7.83 10.69
N GLU A 93 3.21 -7.05 10.09
CA GLU A 93 1.77 -7.11 10.38
C GLU A 93 0.98 -6.58 9.17
N ALA A 94 -0.14 -7.21 8.85
CA ALA A 94 -1.11 -6.70 7.88
C ALA A 94 -2.48 -6.68 8.55
N ARG A 95 -3.21 -5.57 8.41
CA ARG A 95 -4.45 -5.36 9.15
C ARG A 95 -5.42 -4.49 8.37
N TRP A 96 -6.71 -4.73 8.57
CA TRP A 96 -7.75 -3.81 8.10
C TRP A 96 -7.84 -2.63 9.06
N LEU A 97 -7.77 -1.41 8.51
CA LEU A 97 -8.02 -0.18 9.26
C LEU A 97 -9.30 0.47 8.75
N PRO A 98 -10.04 1.19 9.63
CA PRO A 98 -11.17 1.99 9.14
C PRO A 98 -10.67 3.02 8.14
N LEU A 99 -11.28 3.07 6.96
CA LEU A 99 -10.86 4.01 5.92
C LEU A 99 -10.96 5.47 6.40
N ALA A 100 -11.99 5.78 7.18
CA ALA A 100 -12.17 7.13 7.72
C ALA A 100 -11.00 7.57 8.61
N ASP A 101 -10.29 6.64 9.22
CA ASP A 101 -9.15 6.92 10.10
C ASP A 101 -7.80 6.84 9.38
N ALA A 102 -7.75 6.19 8.22
CA ALA A 102 -6.50 5.97 7.49
C ALA A 102 -5.74 7.27 7.18
N PRO A 103 -6.39 8.38 6.76
CA PRO A 103 -5.68 9.64 6.52
C PRO A 103 -4.93 10.17 7.75
N ARG A 104 -5.31 9.74 8.94
CA ARG A 104 -4.67 10.13 10.19
C ARG A 104 -3.65 9.09 10.66
N LEU A 105 -3.92 7.80 10.39
CA LEU A 105 -3.13 6.70 10.96
C LEU A 105 -1.90 6.34 10.13
N LEU A 106 -1.91 6.59 8.83
CA LEU A 106 -0.77 6.25 7.96
C LEU A 106 0.43 7.14 8.29
N ALA A 107 1.62 6.54 8.25
CA ALA A 107 2.84 7.20 8.66
C ALA A 107 3.38 8.22 7.65
N TYR A 108 3.08 8.01 6.35
CA TYR A 108 3.66 8.81 5.28
C TYR A 108 2.65 9.79 4.69
N LYS A 109 3.06 11.05 4.54
CA LYS A 109 2.19 12.13 4.08
C LYS A 109 1.52 11.83 2.74
N GLY A 110 2.29 11.38 1.75
CA GLY A 110 1.74 11.06 0.43
C GLY A 110 0.71 9.95 0.49
N GLU A 111 0.91 8.97 1.34
CA GLU A 111 -0.03 7.87 1.53
C GLU A 111 -1.29 8.33 2.26
N ARG A 112 -1.17 9.25 3.22
CA ARG A 112 -2.34 9.86 3.87
C ARG A 112 -3.21 10.59 2.84
N GLU A 113 -2.58 11.29 1.89
CA GLU A 113 -3.28 11.97 0.81
C GLU A 113 -4.01 10.98 -0.11
N MET A 114 -3.39 9.84 -0.41
CA MET A 114 -4.03 8.80 -1.21
C MET A 114 -5.23 8.19 -0.50
N ALA A 115 -5.11 7.93 0.79
CA ALA A 115 -6.23 7.44 1.60
C ALA A 115 -7.38 8.45 1.64
N GLN A 116 -7.06 9.74 1.74
CA GLN A 116 -8.07 10.80 1.69
C GLN A 116 -8.81 10.82 0.36
N LYS A 117 -8.08 10.67 -0.75
CA LYS A 117 -8.69 10.58 -2.09
C LYS A 117 -9.62 9.36 -2.20
N ALA A 118 -9.18 8.20 -1.69
CA ALA A 118 -10.02 7.00 -1.68
C ALA A 118 -11.30 7.22 -0.88
N LEU A 119 -11.18 7.85 0.29
CA LEU A 119 -12.34 8.16 1.13
C LEU A 119 -13.33 9.06 0.41
N GLU A 120 -12.85 10.10 -0.26
CA GLU A 120 -13.67 11.02 -1.04
C GLU A 120 -14.38 10.30 -2.19
N ARG A 121 -13.67 9.43 -2.90
CA ARG A 121 -14.25 8.65 -4.01
C ARG A 121 -15.38 7.75 -3.52
N LEU A 122 -15.20 7.10 -2.37
CA LEU A 122 -16.16 6.13 -1.83
C LEU A 122 -17.34 6.78 -1.13
N THR A 123 -17.19 8.00 -0.65
CA THR A 123 -18.27 8.76 0.02
C THR A 123 -18.96 9.76 -0.91
N GLY A 124 -18.42 9.97 -2.10
CA GLY A 124 -18.97 10.95 -3.05
C GLY A 124 -18.65 12.40 -2.70
N SER A 125 -17.66 12.60 -1.83
CA SER A 125 -17.28 13.96 -1.38
C SER A 125 -16.18 14.54 -2.24
#